data_757d761e66d00c30d9ce4ef56ed8d3ef
#
_entry.id   757d761e66d00c30d9ce4ef56ed8d3ef
#
_cell.length_a   1.000
_cell.length_b   1.000
_cell.length_c   1.000
_cell.angle_alpha   90.00
_cell.angle_beta   90.00
_cell.angle_gamma   90.00
#
_symmetry.space_group_name_H-M   'P 1'
#
loop_
_entity.id
_entity.type
_entity.pdbx_description
1 polymer ?
#
loop_
_entity_poly.entity_id
_entity_poly.type
_entity_poly.pdbx_seq_one_letter_code
_entity_poly.pdbx_strand_id
1 'polypeptide(L)'
;ASFYPTQQLTKPNWKTYGLGWFQHDYRGNKLDFHTGSIGGLIDICGIIRDKNTAVYVFANLDHAELRHAIMYKAMDLFAFDDDSRDWHKEIFELYSGFRKKQAEDLKKSKAERVAGTSSTLSKNAYEGTYEHPMLGQVLVKAFWP
;
A
#
# COMPACT_ATOMS: atom_id res chain seq x y z
N ALA A 1 4.17 -1.97 16.01
CA ALA A 1 4.01 -2.30 14.59
C ALA A 1 3.67 -1.05 13.79
N SER A 2 4.17 -0.97 12.54
CA SER A 2 3.85 0.12 11.62
C SER A 2 2.50 -0.16 10.98
N PHE A 3 1.52 0.74 11.11
CA PHE A 3 0.24 0.61 10.41
C PHE A 3 0.35 0.95 8.93
N TYR A 4 1.17 1.95 8.59
CA TYR A 4 1.39 2.42 7.24
C TYR A 4 2.77 3.10 7.15
N PRO A 5 3.41 3.09 5.96
CA PRO A 5 4.78 3.57 5.82
C PRO A 5 5.00 5.05 6.18
N THR A 6 4.07 5.93 5.80
CA THR A 6 4.24 7.38 5.97
C THR A 6 4.25 7.85 7.43
N GLN A 7 3.86 7.01 8.39
CA GLN A 7 4.01 7.33 9.81
C GLN A 7 5.46 7.58 10.23
N GLN A 8 6.45 7.09 9.45
CA GLN A 8 7.87 7.38 9.70
C GLN A 8 8.20 8.86 9.47
N LEU A 9 7.44 9.53 8.61
CA LEU A 9 7.61 10.93 8.26
C LEU A 9 6.73 11.85 9.11
N THR A 10 5.50 11.43 9.40
CA THR A 10 4.53 12.21 10.19
C THR A 10 4.74 12.08 11.69
N LYS A 11 5.34 10.97 12.16
CA LYS A 11 5.66 10.67 13.57
C LYS A 11 4.49 10.96 14.52
N PRO A 12 3.31 10.36 14.28
CA PRO A 12 2.14 10.65 15.08
C PRO A 12 2.29 10.16 16.52
N ASN A 13 1.78 10.92 17.49
CA ASN A 13 1.74 10.54 18.90
C ASN A 13 0.75 9.40 19.15
N TRP A 14 -0.34 9.38 18.41
CA TRP A 14 -1.32 8.30 18.44
C TRP A 14 -1.76 7.94 17.02
N LYS A 15 -2.20 6.69 16.86
CA LYS A 15 -2.72 6.14 15.61
C LYS A 15 -3.70 5.02 15.91
N THR A 16 -4.74 4.92 15.10
CA THR A 16 -5.76 3.88 15.20
C THR A 16 -6.36 3.57 13.82
N TYR A 17 -7.14 2.52 13.75
CA TYR A 17 -7.93 2.17 12.58
C TYR A 17 -9.34 1.80 13.05
N GLY A 18 -10.35 2.38 12.44
CA GLY A 18 -11.73 2.11 12.78
C GLY A 18 -12.70 2.59 11.72
N LEU A 19 -13.79 1.84 11.51
CA LEU A 19 -14.83 2.14 10.51
C LEU A 19 -14.29 2.39 9.10
N GLY A 20 -13.24 1.65 8.71
CA GLY A 20 -12.63 1.79 7.39
C GLY A 20 -11.63 2.94 7.24
N TRP A 21 -11.22 3.61 8.34
CA TRP A 21 -10.31 4.74 8.28
C TRP A 21 -9.05 4.51 9.11
N PHE A 22 -7.89 4.84 8.56
CA PHE A 22 -6.70 5.15 9.34
C PHE A 22 -6.87 6.51 9.98
N GLN A 23 -6.51 6.60 11.24
CA GLN A 23 -6.62 7.84 12.02
C GLN A 23 -5.33 8.09 12.78
N HIS A 24 -4.85 9.31 12.74
CA HIS A 24 -3.70 9.71 13.56
C HIS A 24 -3.69 11.22 13.80
N ASP A 25 -2.89 11.66 14.76
CA ASP A 25 -2.65 13.09 14.91
C ASP A 25 -1.69 13.59 13.82
N TYR A 26 -2.06 14.68 13.20
CA TYR A 26 -1.26 15.38 12.24
C TYR A 26 -1.20 16.87 12.63
N ARG A 27 -0.03 17.33 13.07
CA ARG A 27 0.19 18.72 13.54
C ARG A 27 -0.83 19.14 14.60
N GLY A 28 -1.13 18.26 15.56
CA GLY A 28 -2.08 18.50 16.64
C GLY A 28 -3.55 18.36 16.27
N ASN A 29 -3.87 17.97 15.03
CA ASN A 29 -5.26 17.75 14.57
C ASN A 29 -5.45 16.29 14.19
N LYS A 30 -6.68 15.80 14.25
CA LYS A 30 -7.02 14.46 13.79
C LYS A 30 -7.07 14.44 12.26
N LEU A 31 -6.23 13.61 11.65
CA LEU A 31 -6.31 13.25 10.23
C LEU A 31 -6.96 11.87 10.10
N ASP A 32 -8.10 11.81 9.44
CA ASP A 32 -8.72 10.58 8.94
C ASP A 32 -8.29 10.39 7.48
N PHE A 33 -7.75 9.22 7.11
CA PHE A 33 -7.40 8.93 5.72
C PHE A 33 -7.55 7.45 5.37
N HIS A 34 -7.71 7.17 4.09
CA HIS A 34 -7.65 5.82 3.54
C HIS A 34 -7.05 5.83 2.13
N THR A 35 -6.56 4.67 1.69
CA THR A 35 -5.99 4.49 0.36
C THR A 35 -6.64 3.30 -0.33
N GLY A 36 -6.78 3.35 -1.64
CA GLY A 36 -7.20 2.25 -2.49
C GLY A 36 -6.22 1.99 -3.63
N SER A 37 -6.20 0.75 -4.11
CA SER A 37 -5.46 0.36 -5.32
C SER A 37 -6.18 -0.81 -5.98
N ILE A 38 -6.55 -0.64 -7.22
CA ILE A 38 -7.16 -1.68 -8.06
C ILE A 38 -6.56 -1.58 -9.45
N GLY A 39 -5.88 -2.65 -9.90
CA GLY A 39 -5.53 -2.91 -11.28
C GLY A 39 -5.16 -1.68 -12.14
N GLY A 40 -4.14 -0.92 -11.77
CA GLY A 40 -3.71 0.27 -12.49
C GLY A 40 -4.33 1.59 -12.03
N LEU A 41 -5.22 1.57 -11.04
CA LEU A 41 -5.82 2.76 -10.44
C LEU A 41 -5.44 2.85 -8.97
N ILE A 42 -5.14 4.06 -8.51
CA ILE A 42 -4.87 4.33 -7.10
C ILE A 42 -5.65 5.54 -6.62
N ASP A 43 -5.94 5.56 -5.33
CA ASP A 43 -6.51 6.73 -4.67
C ASP A 43 -5.95 6.94 -3.28
N ILE A 44 -6.16 8.13 -2.75
CA ILE A 44 -6.08 8.48 -1.34
C ILE A 44 -7.09 9.55 -1.02
N CYS A 45 -7.74 9.40 0.11
CA CYS A 45 -8.60 10.40 0.71
C CYS A 45 -8.06 10.78 2.08
N GLY A 46 -7.98 12.07 2.40
CA GLY A 46 -7.61 12.57 3.71
C GLY A 46 -8.54 13.71 4.16
N ILE A 47 -8.88 13.74 5.46
CA ILE A 47 -9.79 14.73 6.04
C ILE A 47 -9.25 15.23 7.38
N ILE A 48 -9.09 16.54 7.53
CA ILE A 48 -8.85 17.22 8.80
C ILE A 48 -10.08 18.07 9.12
N ARG A 49 -11.01 17.52 9.90
CA ARG A 49 -12.30 18.14 10.20
C ARG A 49 -12.13 19.47 10.91
N ASP A 50 -11.24 19.54 11.88
CA ASP A 50 -10.97 20.76 12.68
C ASP A 50 -10.44 21.92 11.83
N LYS A 51 -9.94 21.61 10.63
CA LYS A 51 -9.47 22.60 9.64
C LYS A 51 -10.42 22.73 8.45
N ASN A 52 -11.56 22.05 8.47
CA ASN A 52 -12.51 22.04 7.36
C ASN A 52 -11.84 21.73 6.00
N THR A 53 -10.84 20.82 6.02
CA THR A 53 -10.04 20.50 4.84
C THR A 53 -10.15 19.02 4.51
N ALA A 54 -10.44 18.72 3.24
CA ALA A 54 -10.42 17.37 2.70
C ALA A 54 -9.68 17.34 1.37
N VAL A 55 -8.95 16.27 1.11
CA VAL A 55 -8.18 16.06 -0.12
C VAL A 55 -8.47 14.68 -0.67
N TYR A 56 -8.80 14.62 -1.96
CA TYR A 56 -8.92 13.39 -2.73
C TYR A 56 -7.91 13.41 -3.86
N VAL A 57 -7.17 12.32 -4.03
CA VAL A 57 -6.24 12.12 -5.13
C VAL A 57 -6.57 10.82 -5.83
N PHE A 58 -6.79 10.87 -7.14
CA PHE A 58 -6.98 9.72 -8.00
C PHE A 58 -5.90 9.73 -9.07
N ALA A 59 -5.34 8.55 -9.36
CA ALA A 59 -4.37 8.41 -10.44
C ALA A 59 -4.54 7.06 -11.16
N ASN A 60 -4.21 7.06 -12.44
CA ASN A 60 -4.25 5.90 -13.32
C ASN A 60 -2.87 5.24 -13.49
N LEU A 61 -2.08 5.25 -12.44
CA LEU A 61 -0.76 4.61 -12.39
C LEU A 61 -0.65 3.76 -11.12
N ASP A 62 -0.50 2.45 -11.31
CA ASP A 62 -0.40 1.52 -10.18
C ASP A 62 0.85 1.78 -9.33
N HIS A 63 0.74 1.55 -8.02
CA HIS A 63 1.81 1.75 -7.04
C HIS A 63 2.48 3.14 -7.05
N ALA A 64 1.78 4.19 -7.52
CA ALA A 64 2.27 5.56 -7.50
C ALA A 64 2.08 6.19 -6.12
N GLU A 65 3.07 6.04 -5.25
CA GLU A 65 3.01 6.56 -3.87
C GLU A 65 3.04 8.10 -3.79
N LEU A 66 3.20 8.77 -4.94
CA LEU A 66 3.05 10.21 -5.08
C LEU A 66 1.70 10.73 -4.55
N ARG A 67 0.64 9.89 -4.56
CA ARG A 67 -0.65 10.22 -3.93
C ARG A 67 -0.51 10.73 -2.50
N HIS A 68 0.37 10.11 -1.69
CA HIS A 68 0.64 10.54 -0.31
C HIS A 68 1.32 11.91 -0.26
N ALA A 69 2.28 12.15 -1.15
CA ALA A 69 2.97 13.43 -1.23
C ALA A 69 1.99 14.56 -1.57
N ILE A 70 1.09 14.34 -2.53
CA ILE A 70 0.05 15.30 -2.94
C ILE A 70 -0.91 15.57 -1.77
N MET A 71 -1.39 14.51 -1.10
CA MET A 71 -2.31 14.66 0.04
C MET A 71 -1.67 15.49 1.16
N TYR A 72 -0.47 15.11 1.63
CA TYR A 72 0.18 15.82 2.74
C TYR A 72 0.57 17.25 2.35
N LYS A 73 1.03 17.47 1.11
CA LYS A 73 1.33 18.82 0.63
C LYS A 73 0.10 19.70 0.59
N ALA A 74 -1.01 19.17 0.08
CA ALA A 74 -2.28 19.89 0.08
C ALA A 74 -2.80 20.18 1.50
N MET A 75 -2.66 19.20 2.43
CA MET A 75 -3.01 19.42 3.83
C MET A 75 -2.15 20.53 4.46
N ASP A 76 -0.84 20.53 4.25
CA ASP A 76 0.03 21.58 4.76
C ASP A 76 -0.36 22.95 4.20
N LEU A 77 -0.58 23.06 2.90
CA LEU A 77 -0.95 24.31 2.25
C LEU A 77 -2.33 24.83 2.72
N PHE A 78 -3.36 23.98 2.67
CA PHE A 78 -4.73 24.45 2.86
C PHE A 78 -5.22 24.42 4.30
N ALA A 79 -4.69 23.53 5.15
CA ALA A 79 -5.08 23.46 6.55
C ALA A 79 -4.15 24.25 7.47
N PHE A 80 -2.89 24.49 7.07
CA PHE A 80 -1.86 25.06 7.94
C PHE A 80 -1.13 26.28 7.32
N ASP A 81 -1.42 26.64 6.08
CA ASP A 81 -0.72 27.73 5.36
C ASP A 81 0.80 27.55 5.35
N ASP A 82 1.27 26.31 5.13
CA ASP A 82 2.67 25.93 5.23
C ASP A 82 3.14 25.25 3.94
N ASP A 83 4.12 25.84 3.27
CA ASP A 83 4.74 25.33 2.04
C ASP A 83 6.20 24.85 2.26
N SER A 84 6.66 24.83 3.49
CA SER A 84 8.08 24.63 3.80
C SER A 84 8.59 23.21 3.55
N ARG A 85 7.71 22.20 3.57
CA ARG A 85 8.08 20.79 3.51
C ARG A 85 8.03 20.22 2.07
N ASP A 86 9.11 19.55 1.66
CA ASP A 86 9.18 18.85 0.39
C ASP A 86 8.70 17.40 0.52
N TRP A 87 7.39 17.23 0.56
CA TRP A 87 6.74 15.91 0.65
C TRP A 87 7.07 15.00 -0.52
N HIS A 88 7.30 15.56 -1.71
CA HIS A 88 7.67 14.75 -2.88
C HIS A 88 8.99 14.03 -2.65
N LYS A 89 10.02 14.77 -2.24
CA LYS A 89 11.34 14.23 -1.94
C LYS A 89 11.28 13.18 -0.83
N GLU A 90 10.65 13.51 0.30
CA GLU A 90 10.58 12.62 1.47
C GLU A 90 9.84 11.31 1.17
N ILE A 91 8.71 11.38 0.48
CA ILE A 91 7.94 10.20 0.07
C ILE A 91 8.71 9.37 -0.95
N PHE A 92 9.36 10.01 -1.93
CA PHE A 92 10.18 9.31 -2.91
C PHE A 92 11.34 8.55 -2.26
N GLU A 93 12.05 9.16 -1.33
CA GLU A 93 13.15 8.53 -0.58
C GLU A 93 12.64 7.34 0.25
N LEU A 94 11.55 7.53 1.01
CA LEU A 94 10.94 6.49 1.83
C LEU A 94 10.59 5.24 1.00
N TYR A 95 9.83 5.41 -0.06
CA TYR A 95 9.37 4.28 -0.87
C TYR A 95 10.46 3.70 -1.77
N SER A 96 11.44 4.49 -2.17
CA SER A 96 12.65 3.98 -2.86
C SER A 96 13.44 3.06 -1.95
N GLY A 97 13.56 3.36 -0.67
CA GLY A 97 14.14 2.48 0.33
C GLY A 97 13.41 1.14 0.44
N PHE A 98 12.09 1.14 0.48
CA PHE A 98 11.30 -0.09 0.50
C PHE A 98 11.46 -0.93 -0.76
N ARG A 99 11.41 -0.30 -1.95
CA ARG A 99 11.63 -1.01 -3.23
C ARG A 99 13.01 -1.67 -3.28
N LYS A 100 14.04 -0.95 -2.84
CA LYS A 100 15.40 -1.51 -2.78
C LYS A 100 15.46 -2.73 -1.88
N LYS A 101 14.92 -2.61 -0.65
CA LYS A 101 14.87 -3.73 0.29
C LYS A 101 14.09 -4.92 -0.27
N GLN A 102 12.93 -4.70 -0.86
CA GLN A 102 12.13 -5.75 -1.48
C GLN A 102 12.90 -6.48 -2.60
N ALA A 103 13.65 -5.73 -3.43
CA ALA A 103 14.48 -6.32 -4.47
C ALA A 103 15.62 -7.18 -3.88
N GLU A 104 16.25 -6.73 -2.80
CA GLU A 104 17.28 -7.49 -2.07
C GLU A 104 16.69 -8.76 -1.44
N ASP A 105 15.54 -8.67 -0.77
CA ASP A 105 14.85 -9.80 -0.16
C ASP A 105 14.42 -10.84 -1.22
N LEU A 106 13.93 -10.38 -2.37
CA LEU A 106 13.60 -11.26 -3.50
C LEU A 106 14.84 -11.97 -4.06
N LYS A 107 15.95 -11.24 -4.20
CA LYS A 107 17.23 -11.83 -4.63
C LYS A 107 17.72 -12.88 -3.66
N LYS A 108 17.65 -12.59 -2.36
CA LYS A 108 17.99 -13.55 -1.29
C LYS A 108 17.11 -14.79 -1.35
N SER A 109 15.78 -14.63 -1.40
CA SER A 109 14.83 -15.74 -1.51
C SER A 109 15.07 -16.62 -2.74
N LYS A 110 15.42 -16.01 -3.89
CA LYS A 110 15.79 -16.78 -5.09
C LYS A 110 17.10 -17.54 -4.91
N ALA A 111 18.09 -16.98 -4.23
CA ALA A 111 19.38 -17.63 -3.97
C ALA A 111 19.24 -18.79 -2.96
N GLU A 112 18.34 -18.67 -1.99
CA GLU A 112 18.05 -19.69 -0.98
C GLU A 112 17.11 -20.80 -1.49
N ARG A 113 16.60 -20.67 -2.72
CA ARG A 113 15.72 -21.68 -3.31
C ARG A 113 16.45 -23.01 -3.46
N VAL A 114 15.87 -24.06 -2.91
CA VAL A 114 16.40 -25.42 -3.06
C VAL A 114 16.19 -25.88 -4.51
N ALA A 115 17.31 -26.15 -5.20
CA ALA A 115 17.28 -26.66 -6.56
C ALA A 115 16.88 -28.15 -6.60
N GLY A 116 16.32 -28.59 -7.72
CA GLY A 116 15.98 -30.00 -7.93
C GLY A 116 14.76 -30.51 -7.17
N THR A 117 13.97 -29.60 -6.57
CA THR A 117 12.68 -29.98 -5.97
C THR A 117 11.63 -30.26 -7.04
N SER A 118 10.83 -31.29 -6.81
CA SER A 118 9.65 -31.62 -7.61
C SER A 118 8.39 -31.58 -6.75
N SER A 119 7.24 -31.49 -7.39
CA SER A 119 5.97 -31.67 -6.69
C SER A 119 5.88 -33.06 -6.07
N THR A 120 5.21 -33.19 -4.93
CA THR A 120 4.99 -34.47 -4.23
C THR A 120 4.16 -35.45 -5.06
N LEU A 121 3.31 -34.94 -5.94
CA LEU A 121 2.48 -35.74 -6.85
C LEU A 121 2.85 -35.41 -8.30
N SER A 122 2.48 -36.29 -9.23
CA SER A 122 2.55 -35.98 -10.65
C SER A 122 1.66 -34.77 -10.98
N LYS A 123 2.03 -33.99 -12.00
CA LYS A 123 1.25 -32.78 -12.36
C LYS A 123 -0.21 -33.08 -12.63
N ASN A 124 -0.50 -34.21 -13.29
CA ASN A 124 -1.86 -34.64 -13.59
C ASN A 124 -2.70 -34.99 -12.34
N ALA A 125 -2.04 -35.34 -11.23
CA ALA A 125 -2.74 -35.59 -9.97
C ALA A 125 -3.34 -34.33 -9.33
N TYR A 126 -2.96 -33.14 -9.82
CA TYR A 126 -3.54 -31.88 -9.41
C TYR A 126 -4.68 -31.39 -10.31
N GLU A 127 -4.96 -32.11 -11.41
CA GLU A 127 -6.09 -31.79 -12.27
C GLU A 127 -7.41 -32.10 -11.58
N GLY A 128 -8.40 -31.27 -11.81
CA GLY A 128 -9.73 -31.47 -11.26
C GLY A 128 -10.49 -30.19 -11.05
N THR A 129 -11.73 -30.35 -10.64
CA THR A 129 -12.57 -29.25 -10.20
C THR A 129 -12.50 -29.15 -8.69
N TYR A 130 -12.06 -28.01 -8.21
CA TYR A 130 -11.99 -27.68 -6.79
C TYR A 130 -13.11 -26.71 -6.46
N GLU A 131 -13.80 -26.92 -5.35
CA GLU A 131 -14.91 -26.11 -4.91
C GLU A 131 -14.65 -25.48 -3.55
N HIS A 132 -15.04 -24.23 -3.40
CA HIS A 132 -15.01 -23.51 -2.13
C HIS A 132 -16.35 -22.78 -1.92
N PRO A 133 -17.00 -22.88 -0.75
CA PRO A 133 -18.33 -22.33 -0.51
C PRO A 133 -18.48 -20.83 -0.83
N MET A 134 -17.42 -20.04 -0.60
CA MET A 134 -17.43 -18.60 -0.88
C MET A 134 -16.89 -18.20 -2.25
N LEU A 135 -15.98 -19.01 -2.83
CA LEU A 135 -15.24 -18.62 -4.04
C LEU A 135 -15.75 -19.33 -5.31
N GLY A 136 -16.65 -20.32 -5.14
CA GLY A 136 -17.16 -21.12 -6.25
C GLY A 136 -16.17 -22.19 -6.72
N GLN A 137 -16.26 -22.56 -8.00
CA GLN A 137 -15.46 -23.63 -8.58
C GLN A 137 -14.25 -23.10 -9.35
N VAL A 138 -13.11 -23.80 -9.19
CA VAL A 138 -11.88 -23.60 -9.95
C VAL A 138 -11.51 -24.90 -10.66
N LEU A 139 -11.39 -24.83 -11.98
CA LEU A 139 -10.94 -25.96 -12.80
C LEU A 139 -9.43 -25.85 -13.02
N VAL A 140 -8.68 -26.84 -12.54
CA VAL A 140 -7.24 -26.95 -12.76
C VAL A 140 -6.97 -27.93 -13.88
N LYS A 141 -6.20 -27.52 -14.88
CA LYS A 141 -5.75 -28.37 -16.01
C LYS A 141 -4.25 -28.23 -16.19
N ALA A 142 -3.55 -29.33 -16.42
CA ALA A 142 -2.15 -29.29 -16.82
C ALA A 142 -2.09 -28.99 -18.33
N PHE A 143 -1.47 -27.86 -18.69
CA PHE A 143 -1.09 -27.57 -20.07
C PHE A 143 0.35 -28.00 -20.30
N TRP A 144 0.54 -28.83 -21.29
CA TRP A 144 1.88 -29.15 -21.82
C TRP A 144 2.11 -28.29 -23.05
N PRO A 145 3.21 -27.56 -23.14
CA PRO A 145 3.61 -26.96 -24.39
C PRO A 145 4.10 -28.04 -25.37
#